data_f0b0efa926b1e67de83b0205e35e9131
#
_entry.id   f0b0efa926b1e67de83b0205e35e9131
#
_cell.length_a   1.000
_cell.length_b   1.000
_cell.length_c   1.000
_cell.angle_alpha   90.00
_cell.angle_beta   90.00
_cell.angle_gamma   90.00
#
_symmetry.space_group_name_H-M   'P 1'
#
loop_
_entity.id
_entity.type
_entity.pdbx_description
1 polymer ?
#
loop_
_entity_poly.entity_id
_entity_poly.type
_entity_poly.pdbx_seq_one_letter_code
_entity_poly.pdbx_strand_id
1 'polypeptide(L)'
;GCNAISESSTSDNIIHTGQSIHYSGMKFTKAEMVAGNQTMPTHDGEDVMTGNSGNGYAKITLLKDPSQNNLLKELQISYDETKHTMPVGTQDILDKAFSYDDNEYTVKVGPEDTSFTIYGVQDDATATVEGNGTYDIPSGTTPIKLTVTSESEDVRTYTINVVREASSNSTPTNIQIDGLIESMLSFKPDVYGVLTNTATGEKTEFNPEVYDYTMVVPARIKELTFNVTKGHAYQVVENDGLHKLDAEDGKNTIAINIKSEDGSTTKTY
;
A
#
# COMPACT_ATOMS: atom_id res chain seq x y z
N GLY A 1 9.47 -54.47 -7.47
CA GLY A 1 8.30 -53.99 -6.75
C GLY A 1 8.73 -53.42 -5.41
N CYS A 2 8.33 -52.19 -5.17
CA CYS A 2 8.67 -51.49 -3.93
C CYS A 2 7.67 -51.81 -2.81
N ASN A 3 7.62 -53.03 -2.41
CA ASN A 3 6.91 -53.36 -1.17
C ASN A 3 7.79 -52.97 0.04
N ALA A 4 7.19 -52.44 1.09
CA ALA A 4 7.89 -52.13 2.30
C ALA A 4 8.62 -53.39 2.82
N ILE A 5 9.86 -53.20 3.21
CA ILE A 5 10.72 -54.27 3.76
C ILE A 5 10.62 -54.16 5.28
N SER A 6 10.49 -55.31 5.94
CA SER A 6 10.51 -55.38 7.39
C SER A 6 11.85 -54.89 7.94
N GLU A 7 11.87 -54.25 9.12
CA GLU A 7 13.08 -53.86 9.86
C GLU A 7 13.98 -55.07 10.17
N SER A 8 13.41 -56.26 10.19
CA SER A 8 14.14 -57.51 10.39
C SER A 8 14.73 -58.10 9.11
N SER A 9 14.57 -57.45 7.96
CA SER A 9 15.16 -57.91 6.71
C SER A 9 16.67 -57.73 6.72
N THR A 10 17.35 -58.73 6.16
CA THR A 10 18.81 -58.73 5.92
C THR A 10 19.08 -58.75 4.41
N SER A 11 20.35 -58.52 3.99
CA SER A 11 20.74 -58.61 2.56
C SER A 11 20.43 -59.98 1.94
N ASP A 12 20.44 -61.02 2.73
CA ASP A 12 20.22 -62.41 2.31
C ASP A 12 18.76 -62.89 2.52
N ASN A 13 17.97 -62.17 3.32
CA ASN A 13 16.59 -62.51 3.56
C ASN A 13 15.71 -61.24 3.66
N ILE A 14 15.14 -60.88 2.54
CA ILE A 14 14.26 -59.72 2.45
C ILE A 14 12.83 -60.13 2.75
N ILE A 15 12.29 -59.56 3.83
CA ILE A 15 10.91 -59.80 4.27
C ILE A 15 10.03 -58.63 3.83
N HIS A 16 9.07 -58.90 2.94
CA HIS A 16 8.10 -57.93 2.49
C HIS A 16 6.89 -57.90 3.43
N THR A 17 6.54 -56.71 3.90
CA THR A 17 5.38 -56.52 4.81
C THR A 17 4.05 -56.36 4.07
N GLY A 18 4.08 -56.25 2.73
CA GLY A 18 2.88 -56.02 1.95
C GLY A 18 2.31 -54.59 2.02
N GLN A 19 2.96 -53.70 2.75
CA GLN A 19 2.54 -52.32 2.94
C GLN A 19 3.07 -51.43 1.80
N SER A 20 2.36 -50.36 1.50
CA SER A 20 2.73 -49.41 0.47
C SER A 20 3.81 -48.39 0.88
N ILE A 21 4.23 -48.42 2.15
CA ILE A 21 5.27 -47.54 2.71
C ILE A 21 6.58 -48.32 2.79
N HIS A 22 7.64 -47.78 2.19
CA HIS A 22 8.99 -48.31 2.32
C HIS A 22 9.50 -48.17 3.75
N TYR A 23 10.40 -49.10 4.22
CA TYR A 23 10.99 -49.07 5.58
C TYR A 23 11.71 -47.72 5.89
N SER A 24 12.15 -46.97 4.85
CA SER A 24 12.72 -45.62 4.99
C SER A 24 11.69 -44.53 5.35
N GLY A 25 10.39 -44.90 5.50
CA GLY A 25 9.31 -43.94 5.69
C GLY A 25 8.79 -43.27 4.42
N MET A 26 9.45 -43.52 3.28
CA MET A 26 9.01 -42.92 1.99
C MET A 26 7.80 -43.65 1.44
N LYS A 27 6.78 -42.89 1.02
CA LYS A 27 5.59 -43.37 0.36
C LYS A 27 5.73 -43.27 -1.13
N PHE A 28 5.61 -44.37 -1.87
CA PHE A 28 5.58 -44.35 -3.33
C PHE A 28 4.12 -44.35 -3.81
N THR A 29 3.74 -43.35 -4.60
CA THR A 29 2.41 -43.28 -5.21
C THR A 29 2.51 -43.64 -6.70
N LYS A 30 1.44 -44.21 -7.25
CA LYS A 30 1.35 -44.62 -8.67
C LYS A 30 2.48 -45.58 -9.10
N ALA A 31 2.90 -46.48 -8.19
CA ALA A 31 3.85 -47.51 -8.55
C ALA A 31 3.22 -48.45 -9.58
N GLU A 32 3.86 -48.60 -10.74
CA GLU A 32 3.42 -49.47 -11.82
C GLU A 32 4.58 -50.45 -12.16
N MET A 33 4.25 -51.71 -12.34
CA MET A 33 5.19 -52.72 -12.83
C MET A 33 4.80 -53.07 -14.26
N VAL A 34 5.66 -52.75 -15.19
CA VAL A 34 5.48 -53.06 -16.59
C VAL A 34 6.29 -54.31 -16.97
N ALA A 35 5.62 -55.31 -17.54
CA ALA A 35 6.32 -56.54 -18.00
C ALA A 35 7.29 -56.19 -19.14
N GLY A 36 8.40 -56.93 -19.20
CA GLY A 36 9.49 -56.64 -20.17
C GLY A 36 9.08 -56.72 -21.64
N ASN A 37 7.92 -57.25 -21.95
CA ASN A 37 7.35 -57.31 -23.32
C ASN A 37 6.28 -56.26 -23.62
N GLN A 38 6.10 -55.31 -22.69
CA GLN A 38 5.16 -54.20 -22.82
C GLN A 38 5.87 -52.91 -23.14
N THR A 39 5.08 -51.92 -23.57
CA THR A 39 5.60 -50.57 -23.80
C THR A 39 5.93 -49.92 -22.46
N MET A 40 7.13 -49.36 -22.34
CA MET A 40 7.63 -48.67 -21.14
C MET A 40 8.40 -47.42 -21.51
N PRO A 41 8.58 -46.44 -20.61
CA PRO A 41 9.46 -45.30 -20.88
C PRO A 41 10.92 -45.72 -21.11
N THR A 42 11.64 -44.98 -21.93
CA THR A 42 13.11 -45.10 -22.06
C THR A 42 13.82 -44.74 -20.77
N HIS A 43 15.12 -45.04 -20.64
CA HIS A 43 15.89 -44.75 -19.42
C HIS A 43 15.96 -43.25 -19.07
N ASP A 44 15.96 -42.38 -20.07
CA ASP A 44 15.90 -40.93 -19.91
C ASP A 44 14.47 -40.44 -19.63
N GLY A 45 13.47 -41.26 -19.97
CA GLY A 45 12.04 -40.95 -19.76
C GLY A 45 11.49 -39.97 -20.79
N GLU A 46 12.20 -39.69 -21.88
CA GLU A 46 11.77 -38.73 -22.91
C GLU A 46 10.98 -39.41 -24.02
N ASP A 47 11.10 -40.75 -24.13
CA ASP A 47 10.44 -41.53 -25.18
C ASP A 47 9.88 -42.83 -24.61
N VAL A 48 9.32 -43.70 -25.47
CA VAL A 48 8.83 -45.04 -25.12
C VAL A 48 9.55 -46.13 -25.89
N MET A 49 9.77 -47.29 -25.24
CA MET A 49 10.32 -48.48 -25.86
C MET A 49 9.48 -49.70 -25.54
N THR A 50 9.53 -50.70 -26.37
CA THR A 50 8.88 -52.00 -26.14
C THR A 50 9.93 -53.04 -25.83
N GLY A 51 9.85 -53.59 -24.64
CA GLY A 51 10.77 -54.60 -24.17
C GLY A 51 12.10 -54.02 -23.68
N ASN A 52 12.66 -54.63 -22.65
CA ASN A 52 13.99 -54.37 -22.14
C ASN A 52 14.64 -55.74 -21.85
N SER A 53 15.64 -56.05 -22.64
CA SER A 53 16.39 -57.34 -22.51
C SER A 53 17.61 -57.21 -21.59
N GLY A 54 17.86 -56.01 -21.03
CA GLY A 54 18.96 -55.75 -20.11
C GLY A 54 18.53 -55.76 -18.64
N ASN A 55 19.40 -55.19 -17.80
CA ASN A 55 19.04 -54.94 -16.39
C ASN A 55 17.87 -53.99 -16.31
N GLY A 56 16.97 -54.27 -15.39
CA GLY A 56 15.87 -53.34 -15.08
C GLY A 56 16.38 -51.98 -14.59
N TYR A 57 15.61 -50.95 -14.79
CA TYR A 57 15.90 -49.64 -14.25
C TYR A 57 14.71 -49.07 -13.47
N ALA A 58 14.98 -48.13 -12.57
CA ALA A 58 13.98 -47.38 -11.86
C ALA A 58 14.26 -45.89 -12.02
N LYS A 59 13.23 -45.10 -12.35
CA LYS A 59 13.24 -43.67 -12.31
C LYS A 59 12.57 -43.22 -11.00
N ILE A 60 13.30 -42.47 -10.18
CA ILE A 60 12.76 -41.88 -8.96
C ILE A 60 12.64 -40.38 -9.22
N THR A 61 11.43 -39.86 -9.16
CA THR A 61 11.18 -38.42 -9.17
C THR A 61 10.94 -37.98 -7.72
N LEU A 62 11.78 -37.08 -7.25
CA LEU A 62 11.57 -36.45 -5.95
C LEU A 62 10.51 -35.39 -6.09
N LEU A 63 9.41 -35.55 -5.37
CA LEU A 63 8.38 -34.53 -5.21
C LEU A 63 8.63 -33.82 -3.88
N LYS A 64 8.82 -32.52 -3.94
CA LYS A 64 8.89 -31.67 -2.76
C LYS A 64 7.47 -31.27 -2.39
N ASP A 65 7.08 -31.41 -1.13
CA ASP A 65 5.81 -30.86 -0.66
C ASP A 65 5.85 -29.33 -0.75
N PRO A 66 4.73 -28.69 -1.14
CA PRO A 66 4.64 -27.23 -1.14
C PRO A 66 4.96 -26.65 0.23
N SER A 67 5.66 -25.51 0.25
CA SER A 67 5.97 -24.83 1.51
C SER A 67 4.69 -24.26 2.14
N GLN A 68 4.55 -24.46 3.47
CA GLN A 68 3.46 -23.91 4.29
C GLN A 68 3.86 -22.57 4.94
N ASN A 69 5.07 -22.06 4.66
CA ASN A 69 5.58 -20.84 5.27
C ASN A 69 4.85 -19.61 4.70
N ASN A 70 3.95 -19.04 5.50
CA ASN A 70 3.19 -17.83 5.23
C ASN A 70 3.61 -16.67 6.14
N LEU A 71 4.90 -16.60 6.50
CA LEU A 71 5.43 -15.59 7.42
C LEU A 71 6.08 -14.43 6.67
N LEU A 72 6.08 -13.26 7.32
CA LEU A 72 6.90 -12.12 6.94
C LEU A 72 8.17 -12.09 7.77
N LYS A 73 9.33 -11.94 7.13
CA LYS A 73 10.63 -11.75 7.82
C LYS A 73 10.92 -10.28 8.15
N GLU A 74 10.24 -9.34 7.48
CA GLU A 74 10.50 -7.92 7.60
C GLU A 74 9.26 -7.11 7.22
N LEU A 75 9.03 -6.00 7.93
CA LEU A 75 8.14 -4.92 7.55
C LEU A 75 8.97 -3.69 7.15
N GLN A 76 8.61 -3.05 6.05
CA GLN A 76 9.15 -1.77 5.61
C GLN A 76 8.02 -0.75 5.59
N ILE A 77 8.20 0.36 6.30
CA ILE A 77 7.19 1.42 6.46
C ILE A 77 7.83 2.75 6.13
N SER A 78 7.11 3.61 5.41
CA SER A 78 7.52 4.99 5.15
C SER A 78 6.35 5.94 5.37
N TYR A 79 6.58 7.00 6.11
CA TYR A 79 5.77 8.20 6.25
C TYR A 79 6.73 9.37 6.56
N ASP A 80 6.29 10.63 6.49
CA ASP A 80 7.13 11.82 6.77
C ASP A 80 8.49 11.82 6.04
N GLU A 81 8.60 11.23 4.85
CA GLU A 81 9.84 11.05 4.07
C GLU A 81 10.86 10.10 4.72
N THR A 82 10.56 9.50 5.86
CA THR A 82 11.42 8.56 6.57
C THR A 82 11.06 7.11 6.24
N LYS A 83 12.06 6.28 6.02
CA LYS A 83 11.89 4.84 5.82
C LYS A 83 12.34 4.06 7.06
N HIS A 84 11.43 3.25 7.59
CA HIS A 84 11.67 2.32 8.68
C HIS A 84 11.74 0.89 8.14
N THR A 85 12.71 0.13 8.62
CA THR A 85 12.88 -1.29 8.23
C THR A 85 12.97 -2.13 9.49
N MET A 86 12.01 -3.02 9.66
CA MET A 86 11.83 -3.81 10.88
C MET A 86 11.89 -5.31 10.57
N PRO A 87 13.08 -5.90 10.58
CA PRO A 87 13.24 -7.34 10.63
C PRO A 87 12.61 -7.92 11.89
N VAL A 88 12.33 -9.23 11.88
CA VAL A 88 11.89 -9.96 13.07
C VAL A 88 12.82 -9.67 14.26
N GLY A 89 12.23 -9.34 15.41
CA GLY A 89 12.93 -8.93 16.63
C GLY A 89 13.14 -7.41 16.77
N THR A 90 12.79 -6.60 15.78
CA THR A 90 12.91 -5.14 15.83
C THR A 90 11.56 -4.49 16.16
N GLN A 91 11.54 -3.56 17.10
CA GLN A 91 10.35 -2.80 17.46
C GLN A 91 10.23 -1.50 16.65
N ASP A 92 11.26 -0.65 16.67
CA ASP A 92 11.32 0.69 16.04
C ASP A 92 10.03 1.49 16.29
N ILE A 93 9.23 1.74 15.26
CA ILE A 93 7.97 2.51 15.33
C ILE A 93 6.74 1.70 15.70
N LEU A 94 6.86 0.37 15.81
CA LEU A 94 5.77 -0.50 16.24
C LEU A 94 5.55 -0.44 17.74
N ASP A 95 4.36 -0.71 18.20
CA ASP A 95 4.01 -0.80 19.63
C ASP A 95 4.75 -1.95 20.35
N LYS A 96 5.21 -2.96 19.59
CA LYS A 96 5.98 -4.12 20.07
C LYS A 96 6.94 -4.60 18.98
N ALA A 97 7.93 -5.45 19.37
CA ALA A 97 8.85 -6.03 18.40
C ALA A 97 8.14 -6.88 17.36
N PHE A 98 8.51 -6.71 16.07
CA PHE A 98 8.00 -7.54 15.00
C PHE A 98 8.37 -9.01 15.21
N SER A 99 7.41 -9.93 15.14
CA SER A 99 7.56 -11.33 15.52
C SER A 99 6.78 -12.25 14.58
N TYR A 100 7.21 -13.49 14.43
CA TYR A 100 6.47 -14.55 13.72
C TYR A 100 5.18 -14.97 14.45
N ASP A 101 5.11 -14.77 15.76
CA ASP A 101 3.97 -15.21 16.57
C ASP A 101 2.83 -14.20 16.59
N ASP A 102 3.13 -12.94 16.28
CA ASP A 102 2.18 -11.84 16.29
C ASP A 102 1.74 -11.48 14.86
N ASN A 103 0.50 -11.05 14.74
CA ASN A 103 -0.08 -10.63 13.46
C ASN A 103 -0.84 -9.30 13.54
N GLU A 104 -0.74 -8.59 14.66
CA GLU A 104 -1.37 -7.29 14.85
C GLU A 104 -0.40 -6.31 15.51
N TYR A 105 -0.23 -5.13 14.93
CA TYR A 105 0.68 -4.08 15.36
C TYR A 105 0.01 -2.72 15.30
N THR A 106 0.51 -1.76 16.10
CA THR A 106 0.07 -0.38 16.08
C THR A 106 1.25 0.54 15.78
N VAL A 107 1.03 1.50 14.88
CA VAL A 107 1.97 2.58 14.56
C VAL A 107 1.27 3.89 14.83
N LYS A 108 1.93 4.81 15.57
CA LYS A 108 1.45 6.18 15.76
C LYS A 108 2.24 7.11 14.85
N VAL A 109 1.53 7.94 14.11
CA VAL A 109 2.09 8.94 13.21
C VAL A 109 1.68 10.35 13.62
N GLY A 110 2.34 11.36 13.09
CA GLY A 110 2.03 12.76 13.35
C GLY A 110 0.70 13.20 12.74
N PRO A 111 0.08 14.29 13.23
CA PRO A 111 -1.19 14.79 12.68
C PRO A 111 -1.06 15.29 11.23
N GLU A 112 0.11 15.68 10.79
CA GLU A 112 0.37 16.16 9.41
C GLU A 112 0.66 15.02 8.42
N ASP A 113 0.89 13.79 8.90
CA ASP A 113 1.13 12.62 8.06
C ASP A 113 -0.19 12.11 7.48
N THR A 114 -0.43 12.30 6.20
CA THR A 114 -1.69 11.95 5.54
C THR A 114 -1.61 10.72 4.65
N SER A 115 -0.39 10.20 4.46
CA SER A 115 -0.13 8.99 3.68
C SER A 115 0.83 8.06 4.41
N PHE A 116 0.68 6.76 4.18
CA PHE A 116 1.46 5.70 4.82
C PHE A 116 1.77 4.61 3.82
N THR A 117 3.02 4.35 3.59
CA THR A 117 3.48 3.32 2.66
C THR A 117 3.99 2.12 3.44
N ILE A 118 3.54 0.92 3.08
CA ILE A 118 3.95 -0.31 3.73
C ILE A 118 4.26 -1.42 2.73
N TYR A 119 5.31 -2.18 3.02
CA TYR A 119 5.70 -3.40 2.32
C TYR A 119 6.06 -4.49 3.31
N GLY A 120 5.41 -5.64 3.20
CA GLY A 120 5.81 -6.88 3.86
C GLY A 120 6.77 -7.67 2.97
N VAL A 121 7.85 -8.16 3.55
CA VAL A 121 8.81 -9.03 2.86
C VAL A 121 8.61 -10.45 3.36
N GLN A 122 8.20 -11.34 2.46
CA GLN A 122 7.97 -12.77 2.79
C GLN A 122 9.25 -13.45 3.25
N ASP A 123 9.11 -14.38 4.17
CA ASP A 123 10.22 -15.22 4.67
C ASP A 123 10.57 -16.31 3.66
N ASP A 124 9.56 -16.94 3.06
CA ASP A 124 9.74 -17.90 1.98
C ASP A 124 9.59 -17.25 0.61
N ALA A 125 10.54 -17.50 -0.29
CA ALA A 125 10.53 -16.92 -1.64
C ALA A 125 9.36 -17.41 -2.52
N THR A 126 8.73 -18.54 -2.19
CA THR A 126 7.58 -19.09 -2.90
C THR A 126 6.25 -18.51 -2.42
N ALA A 127 6.24 -17.83 -1.26
CA ALA A 127 5.05 -17.15 -0.76
C ALA A 127 4.80 -15.83 -1.48
N THR A 128 3.55 -15.40 -1.52
CA THR A 128 3.12 -14.11 -2.08
C THR A 128 2.61 -13.19 -0.99
N VAL A 129 2.77 -11.87 -1.18
CA VAL A 129 2.27 -10.85 -0.25
C VAL A 129 1.36 -9.90 -0.99
N GLU A 130 0.14 -9.76 -0.51
CA GLU A 130 -0.85 -8.79 -0.97
C GLU A 130 -1.03 -7.69 0.07
N GLY A 131 -1.46 -6.50 -0.37
CA GLY A 131 -1.68 -5.35 0.51
C GLY A 131 -0.46 -4.43 0.64
N ASN A 132 0.63 -4.69 -0.09
CA ASN A 132 1.73 -3.73 -0.20
C ASN A 132 1.28 -2.49 -0.97
N GLY A 133 1.66 -1.30 -0.49
CA GLY A 133 1.33 -0.04 -1.17
C GLY A 133 1.28 1.17 -0.26
N THR A 134 0.74 2.26 -0.82
CA THR A 134 0.53 3.53 -0.12
C THR A 134 -0.96 3.72 0.16
N TYR A 135 -1.27 4.15 1.37
CA TYR A 135 -2.61 4.32 1.90
C TYR A 135 -2.80 5.74 2.41
N ASP A 136 -3.96 6.32 2.12
CA ASP A 136 -4.41 7.54 2.80
C ASP A 136 -4.82 7.20 4.23
N ILE A 137 -4.34 7.99 5.18
CA ILE A 137 -4.60 7.78 6.60
C ILE A 137 -5.35 8.99 7.20
N PRO A 138 -6.69 8.98 7.16
CA PRO A 138 -7.49 9.99 7.86
C PRO A 138 -7.25 9.92 9.38
N SER A 139 -7.69 10.94 10.11
CA SER A 139 -7.61 10.93 11.58
C SER A 139 -8.37 9.75 12.20
N GLY A 140 -7.86 9.24 13.30
CA GLY A 140 -8.34 8.03 13.96
C GLY A 140 -7.44 6.84 13.68
N THR A 141 -8.01 5.65 13.54
CA THR A 141 -7.29 4.40 13.30
C THR A 141 -7.61 3.86 11.92
N THR A 142 -6.59 3.70 11.10
CA THR A 142 -6.67 3.08 9.77
C THR A 142 -6.04 1.68 9.83
N PRO A 143 -6.82 0.60 9.76
CA PRO A 143 -6.28 -0.76 9.71
C PRO A 143 -5.81 -1.10 8.29
N ILE A 144 -4.52 -1.39 8.14
CA ILE A 144 -3.91 -1.86 6.90
C ILE A 144 -3.62 -3.35 7.04
N LYS A 145 -3.99 -4.14 6.04
CA LYS A 145 -3.82 -5.60 6.07
C LYS A 145 -2.82 -6.04 5.02
N LEU A 146 -1.85 -6.83 5.43
CA LEU A 146 -0.95 -7.57 4.57
C LEU A 146 -1.33 -9.05 4.64
N THR A 147 -1.62 -9.64 3.49
CA THR A 147 -1.99 -11.06 3.40
C THR A 147 -0.86 -11.84 2.75
N VAL A 148 -0.35 -12.83 3.45
CA VAL A 148 0.72 -13.72 2.97
C VAL A 148 0.11 -15.07 2.65
N THR A 149 0.31 -15.54 1.42
CA THR A 149 -0.14 -16.86 0.97
C THR A 149 1.07 -17.73 0.65
N SER A 150 1.19 -18.87 1.30
CA SER A 150 2.25 -19.84 1.08
C SER A 150 2.08 -20.61 -0.24
N GLU A 151 3.09 -21.38 -0.65
CA GLU A 151 3.02 -22.28 -1.81
C GLU A 151 1.90 -23.35 -1.66
N SER A 152 1.59 -23.75 -0.42
CA SER A 152 0.49 -24.70 -0.12
C SER A 152 -0.88 -24.04 0.02
N GLU A 153 -1.01 -22.76 -0.32
CA GLU A 153 -2.24 -21.97 -0.21
C GLU A 153 -2.69 -21.64 1.21
N ASP A 154 -1.84 -21.86 2.21
CA ASP A 154 -2.10 -21.42 3.59
C ASP A 154 -1.96 -19.91 3.70
N VAL A 155 -2.95 -19.25 4.32
CA VAL A 155 -3.05 -17.79 4.38
C VAL A 155 -2.81 -17.29 5.81
N ARG A 156 -2.00 -16.22 5.93
CA ARG A 156 -1.84 -15.44 7.16
C ARG A 156 -2.06 -13.95 6.86
N THR A 157 -2.78 -13.26 7.75
CA THR A 157 -3.00 -11.81 7.63
C THR A 157 -2.35 -11.10 8.79
N TYR A 158 -1.51 -10.10 8.48
CA TYR A 158 -0.97 -9.13 9.41
C TYR A 158 -1.80 -7.86 9.34
N THR A 159 -2.18 -7.30 10.49
CA THR A 159 -2.92 -6.04 10.57
C THR A 159 -2.05 -4.98 11.23
N ILE A 160 -1.84 -3.88 10.55
CA ILE A 160 -1.13 -2.73 11.07
C ILE A 160 -2.14 -1.60 11.28
N ASN A 161 -2.42 -1.29 12.54
CA ASN A 161 -3.32 -0.22 12.95
C ASN A 161 -2.54 1.09 12.98
N VAL A 162 -2.70 1.92 11.97
CA VAL A 162 -2.08 3.24 11.91
C VAL A 162 -2.98 4.24 12.63
N VAL A 163 -2.46 4.87 13.68
CA VAL A 163 -3.18 5.83 14.52
C VAL A 163 -2.66 7.23 14.27
N ARG A 164 -3.53 8.13 13.80
CA ARG A 164 -3.25 9.53 13.54
C ARG A 164 -4.23 10.44 14.27
N GLU A 165 -3.74 11.47 14.94
CA GLU A 165 -4.59 12.52 15.48
C GLU A 165 -5.00 13.49 14.36
N ALA A 166 -6.15 14.16 14.51
CA ALA A 166 -6.58 15.16 13.56
C ALA A 166 -5.68 16.41 13.63
N SER A 167 -5.36 16.98 12.46
CA SER A 167 -4.52 18.18 12.36
C SER A 167 -5.30 19.44 12.76
N SER A 168 -4.62 20.34 13.48
CA SER A 168 -5.10 21.69 13.79
C SER A 168 -4.74 22.73 12.72
N ASN A 169 -4.11 22.31 11.62
CA ASN A 169 -3.67 23.18 10.54
C ASN A 169 -4.86 23.70 9.74
N SER A 170 -5.10 25.02 9.77
CA SER A 170 -6.11 25.74 8.97
C SER A 170 -5.48 26.70 7.94
N THR A 171 -4.16 26.60 7.69
CA THR A 171 -3.44 27.47 6.77
C THR A 171 -3.45 26.87 5.37
N PRO A 172 -3.97 27.58 4.33
CA PRO A 172 -3.88 27.13 2.95
C PRO A 172 -2.48 27.37 2.41
N THR A 173 -2.11 26.64 1.36
CA THR A 173 -0.87 26.89 0.64
C THR A 173 -1.03 28.04 -0.35
N ASN A 174 -2.21 28.12 -0.99
CA ASN A 174 -2.51 29.17 -1.97
C ASN A 174 -4.04 29.40 -2.08
N ILE A 175 -4.41 30.61 -2.51
CA ILE A 175 -5.74 30.95 -3.03
C ILE A 175 -5.54 31.59 -4.40
N GLN A 176 -5.91 30.88 -5.45
CA GLN A 176 -5.83 31.35 -6.82
C GLN A 176 -7.18 31.95 -7.23
N ILE A 177 -7.12 33.06 -7.96
CA ILE A 177 -8.31 33.75 -8.46
C ILE A 177 -8.34 33.62 -9.98
N ASP A 178 -9.36 32.92 -10.49
CA ASP A 178 -9.61 32.74 -11.91
C ASP A 178 -10.78 33.60 -12.40
N GLY A 179 -10.86 33.80 -13.69
CA GLY A 179 -11.86 34.70 -14.34
C GLY A 179 -11.33 36.09 -14.64
N LEU A 180 -10.07 36.36 -14.30
CA LEU A 180 -9.38 37.58 -14.68
C LEU A 180 -9.00 37.51 -16.18
N ILE A 181 -9.64 38.35 -17.00
CA ILE A 181 -9.44 38.37 -18.45
C ILE A 181 -8.33 39.37 -18.78
N GLU A 182 -7.17 38.88 -19.18
CA GLU A 182 -5.94 39.67 -19.40
C GLU A 182 -6.16 40.87 -20.34
N SER A 183 -6.90 40.70 -21.44
CA SER A 183 -7.23 41.80 -22.37
C SER A 183 -8.08 42.89 -21.72
N MET A 184 -8.79 42.63 -20.65
CA MET A 184 -9.53 43.63 -19.88
C MET A 184 -8.67 44.28 -18.80
N LEU A 185 -7.74 43.54 -18.22
CA LEU A 185 -6.81 44.02 -17.19
C LEU A 185 -5.80 45.00 -17.79
N SER A 186 -5.39 44.82 -19.05
CA SER A 186 -4.38 45.62 -19.73
C SER A 186 -4.76 47.10 -19.91
N PHE A 187 -6.04 47.45 -19.75
CA PHE A 187 -6.47 48.86 -19.77
C PHE A 187 -5.95 49.68 -18.59
N LYS A 188 -5.75 49.06 -17.41
CA LYS A 188 -5.16 49.63 -16.23
C LYS A 188 -4.36 48.55 -15.47
N PRO A 189 -3.21 48.12 -15.98
CA PRO A 189 -2.47 46.97 -15.46
C PRO A 189 -1.97 47.17 -14.06
N ASP A 190 -1.81 48.39 -13.62
CA ASP A 190 -1.38 48.72 -12.24
C ASP A 190 -2.52 48.78 -11.23
N VAL A 191 -3.78 48.61 -11.65
CA VAL A 191 -4.98 48.73 -10.85
C VAL A 191 -5.85 47.49 -10.95
N TYR A 192 -6.13 47.02 -12.17
CA TYR A 192 -7.03 45.89 -12.38
C TYR A 192 -6.35 44.56 -12.15
N GLY A 193 -7.01 43.67 -11.40
CA GLY A 193 -6.52 42.32 -11.11
C GLY A 193 -5.35 42.27 -10.14
N VAL A 194 -4.96 43.42 -9.58
CA VAL A 194 -3.83 43.48 -8.62
C VAL A 194 -4.36 43.27 -7.21
N LEU A 195 -3.86 42.21 -6.58
CA LEU A 195 -4.16 41.91 -5.19
C LEU A 195 -3.40 42.91 -4.28
N THR A 196 -4.10 43.50 -3.34
CA THR A 196 -3.54 44.52 -2.44
C THR A 196 -3.87 44.14 -1.00
N ASN A 197 -2.88 44.13 -0.12
CA ASN A 197 -3.09 43.97 1.31
C ASN A 197 -3.89 45.19 1.83
N THR A 198 -5.10 44.97 2.33
CA THR A 198 -5.99 46.04 2.77
C THR A 198 -5.41 46.87 3.92
N ALA A 199 -4.65 46.25 4.81
CA ALA A 199 -4.09 46.93 5.97
C ALA A 199 -2.91 47.85 5.61
N THR A 200 -2.06 47.47 4.65
CA THR A 200 -0.84 48.23 4.27
C THR A 200 -1.00 49.04 3.01
N GLY A 201 -1.96 48.69 2.15
CA GLY A 201 -2.11 49.27 0.82
C GLY A 201 -1.06 48.79 -0.19
N GLU A 202 -0.25 47.81 0.17
CA GLU A 202 0.81 47.30 -0.70
C GLU A 202 0.27 46.22 -1.66
N LYS A 203 0.75 46.29 -2.91
CA LYS A 203 0.53 45.22 -3.89
C LYS A 203 1.23 43.96 -3.45
N THR A 204 0.54 42.82 -3.52
CA THR A 204 1.07 41.56 -3.06
C THR A 204 0.54 40.40 -3.89
N GLU A 205 1.17 39.26 -3.78
CA GLU A 205 0.60 37.96 -4.11
C GLU A 205 -0.12 37.40 -2.87
N PHE A 206 -0.82 36.28 -3.00
CA PHE A 206 -1.43 35.63 -1.85
C PHE A 206 -0.34 35.26 -0.82
N ASN A 207 -0.58 35.61 0.44
CA ASN A 207 0.25 35.28 1.58
C ASN A 207 -0.66 34.74 2.69
N PRO A 208 -0.48 33.52 3.19
CA PRO A 208 -1.36 32.91 4.18
C PRO A 208 -1.39 33.63 5.55
N GLU A 209 -0.49 34.58 5.78
CA GLU A 209 -0.47 35.42 6.99
C GLU A 209 -1.20 36.77 6.82
N VAL A 210 -1.74 37.03 5.60
CA VAL A 210 -2.56 38.20 5.31
C VAL A 210 -3.99 37.74 5.11
N TYR A 211 -4.93 38.30 5.86
CA TYR A 211 -6.32 37.82 5.89
C TYR A 211 -7.27 38.72 5.07
N ASP A 212 -6.93 39.98 4.88
CA ASP A 212 -7.77 40.95 4.16
C ASP A 212 -7.07 41.48 2.92
N TYR A 213 -7.72 41.28 1.78
CA TYR A 213 -7.26 41.75 0.48
C TYR A 213 -8.32 42.59 -0.21
N THR A 214 -7.85 43.50 -1.03
CA THR A 214 -8.69 44.28 -1.95
C THR A 214 -8.17 44.10 -3.38
N MET A 215 -9.06 43.92 -4.33
CA MET A 215 -8.75 43.86 -5.75
C MET A 215 -9.80 44.64 -6.55
N VAL A 216 -9.35 45.43 -7.49
CA VAL A 216 -10.23 46.15 -8.40
C VAL A 216 -10.31 45.39 -9.73
N VAL A 217 -11.53 45.12 -10.21
CA VAL A 217 -11.75 44.47 -11.50
C VAL A 217 -12.61 45.35 -12.42
N PRO A 218 -12.46 45.22 -13.75
CA PRO A 218 -13.31 45.93 -14.70
C PRO A 218 -14.79 45.54 -14.53
N ALA A 219 -15.72 46.48 -14.66
CA ALA A 219 -17.15 46.27 -14.51
C ALA A 219 -17.77 45.21 -15.46
N ARG A 220 -17.03 44.79 -16.48
CA ARG A 220 -17.42 43.75 -17.42
C ARG A 220 -17.20 42.33 -16.83
N ILE A 221 -16.30 42.17 -15.86
CA ILE A 221 -16.11 40.92 -15.15
C ILE A 221 -17.28 40.81 -14.17
N LYS A 222 -18.09 39.77 -14.35
CA LYS A 222 -19.32 39.55 -13.56
C LYS A 222 -19.19 38.41 -12.55
N GLU A 223 -18.14 37.66 -12.67
CA GLU A 223 -17.89 36.51 -11.77
C GLU A 223 -16.39 36.21 -11.69
N LEU A 224 -15.96 35.68 -10.56
CA LEU A 224 -14.61 35.19 -10.31
C LEU A 224 -14.70 33.84 -9.63
N THR A 225 -13.70 32.98 -9.87
CA THR A 225 -13.58 31.69 -9.19
C THR A 225 -12.38 31.72 -8.27
N PHE A 226 -12.60 31.32 -7.02
CA PHE A 226 -11.54 31.20 -6.02
C PHE A 226 -11.22 29.73 -5.79
N ASN A 227 -9.98 29.33 -6.07
CA ASN A 227 -9.49 27.97 -5.92
C ASN A 227 -8.50 27.92 -4.78
N VAL A 228 -8.86 27.21 -3.72
CA VAL A 228 -8.01 27.04 -2.55
C VAL A 228 -7.13 25.80 -2.70
N THR A 229 -5.82 25.97 -2.58
CA THR A 229 -4.89 24.86 -2.40
C THR A 229 -4.69 24.65 -0.90
N LYS A 230 -5.20 23.54 -0.42
CA LYS A 230 -5.13 23.18 0.99
C LYS A 230 -3.68 23.00 1.44
N GLY A 231 -3.36 23.43 2.65
CA GLY A 231 -2.07 23.15 3.30
C GLY A 231 -2.05 21.82 4.04
N HIS A 232 -3.25 21.25 4.31
CA HIS A 232 -3.42 19.90 4.84
C HIS A 232 -4.60 19.22 4.13
N ALA A 233 -4.45 17.93 3.77
CA ALA A 233 -5.40 17.21 2.90
C ALA A 233 -6.84 17.22 3.42
N TYR A 234 -7.01 17.16 4.74
CA TYR A 234 -8.32 17.06 5.38
C TYR A 234 -8.89 18.40 5.90
N GLN A 235 -8.31 19.55 5.51
CA GLN A 235 -8.92 20.87 5.76
C GLN A 235 -10.31 20.93 5.10
N VAL A 236 -11.24 21.59 5.77
CA VAL A 236 -12.55 21.92 5.22
C VAL A 236 -12.51 23.35 4.71
N VAL A 237 -12.82 23.54 3.42
CA VAL A 237 -12.89 24.85 2.77
C VAL A 237 -14.34 25.18 2.51
N GLU A 238 -14.76 26.39 2.92
CA GLU A 238 -16.09 26.92 2.71
C GLU A 238 -16.01 28.21 1.89
N ASN A 239 -16.98 28.41 1.00
CA ASN A 239 -17.07 29.56 0.10
C ASN A 239 -15.92 29.74 -0.90
N ASP A 240 -15.23 28.66 -1.25
CA ASP A 240 -14.41 28.63 -2.47
C ASP A 240 -15.31 28.45 -3.71
N GLY A 241 -14.71 28.52 -4.89
CA GLY A 241 -15.43 28.35 -6.16
C GLY A 241 -15.93 29.65 -6.78
N LEU A 242 -17.05 29.57 -7.51
CA LEU A 242 -17.58 30.66 -8.34
C LEU A 242 -18.40 31.66 -7.53
N HIS A 243 -18.02 32.94 -7.63
CA HIS A 243 -18.74 34.06 -7.01
C HIS A 243 -19.18 35.09 -8.05
N LYS A 244 -20.44 35.51 -7.99
CA LYS A 244 -20.97 36.59 -8.79
C LYS A 244 -20.61 37.96 -8.20
N LEU A 245 -20.29 38.89 -9.06
CA LEU A 245 -19.96 40.28 -8.71
C LEU A 245 -21.16 41.17 -9.09
N ASP A 246 -22.21 41.13 -8.31
CA ASP A 246 -23.50 41.77 -8.62
C ASP A 246 -23.98 42.78 -7.54
N ALA A 247 -23.12 43.13 -6.59
CA ALA A 247 -23.45 44.14 -5.60
C ALA A 247 -23.74 45.48 -6.25
N GLU A 248 -24.88 46.11 -5.87
CA GLU A 248 -25.37 47.37 -6.44
C GLU A 248 -24.40 48.55 -6.24
N ASP A 249 -23.67 48.55 -5.12
CA ASP A 249 -22.65 49.56 -4.80
C ASP A 249 -21.27 49.24 -5.44
N GLY A 250 -21.18 48.13 -6.17
CA GLY A 250 -19.94 47.66 -6.80
C GLY A 250 -18.93 47.06 -5.82
N LYS A 251 -19.28 46.87 -4.54
CA LYS A 251 -18.41 46.28 -3.51
C LYS A 251 -18.89 44.87 -3.18
N ASN A 252 -18.14 43.88 -3.62
CA ASN A 252 -18.41 42.50 -3.31
C ASN A 252 -17.40 42.02 -2.25
N THR A 253 -17.89 41.50 -1.13
CA THR A 253 -17.08 40.91 -0.09
C THR A 253 -17.23 39.40 -0.16
N ILE A 254 -16.11 38.71 -0.32
CA ILE A 254 -16.04 37.25 -0.40
C ILE A 254 -15.19 36.80 0.77
N ALA A 255 -15.76 35.96 1.63
CA ALA A 255 -15.05 35.41 2.80
C ALA A 255 -14.88 33.90 2.59
N ILE A 256 -13.64 33.48 2.45
CA ILE A 256 -13.27 32.07 2.30
C ILE A 256 -12.83 31.56 3.65
N ASN A 257 -13.53 30.55 4.18
CA ASN A 257 -13.21 29.96 5.47
C ASN A 257 -12.46 28.65 5.30
N ILE A 258 -11.36 28.51 6.00
CA ILE A 258 -10.55 27.29 6.01
C ILE A 258 -10.46 26.78 7.44
N LYS A 259 -11.12 25.65 7.66
CA LYS A 259 -11.20 25.01 8.97
C LYS A 259 -10.24 23.84 9.03
N SER A 260 -9.53 23.70 10.16
CA SER A 260 -8.69 22.54 10.44
C SER A 260 -9.48 21.24 10.51
N GLU A 261 -8.81 20.11 10.33
CA GLU A 261 -9.43 18.77 10.41
C GLU A 261 -10.06 18.53 11.77
N ASP A 262 -9.37 18.90 12.87
CA ASP A 262 -9.86 18.77 14.25
C ASP A 262 -10.96 19.77 14.61
N GLY A 263 -11.23 20.73 13.73
CA GLY A 263 -12.22 21.78 13.92
C GLY A 263 -11.86 22.83 14.96
N SER A 264 -10.65 22.80 15.53
CA SER A 264 -10.23 23.72 16.60
C SER A 264 -9.91 25.11 16.09
N THR A 265 -9.46 25.22 14.83
CA THR A 265 -9.03 26.48 14.23
C THR A 265 -9.74 26.74 12.91
N THR A 266 -10.03 28.03 12.66
CA THR A 266 -10.59 28.51 11.37
C THR A 266 -9.87 29.79 10.99
N LYS A 267 -9.36 29.86 9.78
CA LYS A 267 -8.85 31.08 9.16
C LYS A 267 -9.83 31.57 8.11
N THR A 268 -10.09 32.87 8.08
CA THR A 268 -10.96 33.54 7.10
C THR A 268 -10.12 34.51 6.28
N TYR A 269 -10.22 34.38 4.98
CA TYR A 269 -9.56 35.25 4.03
C TYR A 269 -10.55 36.03 3.22
#